data_eeafaba5db237352d246c59f0197d5ac
#
_entry.id   eeafaba5db237352d246c59f0197d5ac
#
_cell.length_a   1.000
_cell.length_b   1.000
_cell.length_c   1.000
_cell.angle_alpha   90.00
_cell.angle_beta   90.00
_cell.angle_gamma   90.00
#
_symmetry.space_group_name_H-M   'P 1'
#
loop_
_entity.id
_entity.type
_entity.pdbx_description
1 polymer ?
#
loop_
_entity_poly.entity_id
_entity_poly.type
_entity_poly.pdbx_seq_one_letter_code
_entity_poly.pdbx_strand_id
1 'polypeptide(L)'
;MNDSRETLEGASALALPGAGRYALRRTRVLGRTLGAPSGPLDADGFGLVDILVDEGAIAKIAPAGAIDFGAMPEVAMAGRIALPLFVDVHTHIDKGHIWRRKRNPVGDFRSALAAVIEDRAANWTAPDVAARMEFSLRSAYAHGTAALRTHIDSVGAQTRISWPVFAEARERWRGRIELQASPLFSIEFVLDDSHMADIEAMLDAHGTGILGAVTYMVPRLHEGLTRLFALAERKGWELDFHVDESADPAARSLKAVADMAIERRFSHRILAGHCCSLALQEEDERRKTIDAVASAGLGVVSLPMCNMFLQDRETGRTPRWRGVTAIHELKRAGVHVMIASDNTRDPFYPYGDLDMMETWREGVRILHLDYPFADWAPAVSAFPAQAMGLDLGVLRQGGPADMILTRARDFTELLARPQSDRIVVRHGKASSARPPDYAELDALFGLAP
;
A
#
# COMPACT_ATOMS: atom_id res chain seq x y z
N MET A 1 1.58 33.09 -43.47
CA MET A 1 0.79 32.52 -42.38
C MET A 1 0.31 31.15 -42.81
N ASN A 2 1.16 30.20 -42.79
CA ASN A 2 0.85 28.80 -42.98
C ASN A 2 1.90 28.04 -42.22
N ASP A 3 1.51 26.98 -41.56
CA ASP A 3 2.41 26.01 -40.97
C ASP A 3 2.63 26.07 -39.45
N SER A 4 1.52 26.00 -38.70
CA SER A 4 1.59 25.70 -37.25
C SER A 4 0.57 24.63 -36.82
N ARG A 5 -0.05 23.91 -37.77
CA ARG A 5 -1.05 22.87 -37.47
C ARG A 5 -0.59 21.44 -37.68
N GLU A 6 0.58 21.20 -38.28
CA GLU A 6 1.09 19.85 -38.55
C GLU A 6 1.80 19.14 -37.37
N THR A 7 2.01 19.81 -36.24
CA THR A 7 2.78 19.26 -35.12
C THR A 7 1.94 18.56 -34.04
N LEU A 8 0.62 18.45 -34.17
CA LEU A 8 -0.25 17.82 -33.16
C LEU A 8 -0.73 16.40 -33.52
N GLU A 9 -0.53 15.93 -34.75
CA GLU A 9 -0.89 14.56 -35.16
C GLU A 9 0.14 13.48 -34.78
N GLY A 10 1.29 13.84 -34.23
CA GLY A 10 2.40 12.95 -33.88
C GLY A 10 2.43 12.37 -32.47
N ALA A 11 1.39 12.57 -31.63
CA ALA A 11 1.31 11.88 -30.35
C ALA A 11 0.82 10.45 -30.57
N SER A 12 1.67 9.61 -31.20
CA SER A 12 1.45 8.18 -31.37
C SER A 12 0.94 7.56 -30.06
N ALA A 13 -0.14 6.81 -30.15
CA ALA A 13 -0.65 6.06 -29.02
C ALA A 13 0.50 5.20 -28.47
N LEU A 14 0.75 5.30 -27.16
CA LEU A 14 1.73 4.44 -26.50
C LEU A 14 1.22 3.00 -26.59
N ALA A 15 1.85 2.17 -27.41
CA ALA A 15 1.50 0.77 -27.61
C ALA A 15 2.77 -0.06 -27.57
N LEU A 16 2.70 -1.21 -26.89
CA LEU A 16 3.82 -2.15 -26.85
C LEU A 16 3.76 -3.09 -28.06
N PRO A 17 4.91 -3.47 -28.63
CA PRO A 17 4.98 -4.51 -29.65
C PRO A 17 4.47 -5.84 -29.09
N GLY A 18 3.88 -6.68 -29.94
CA GLY A 18 3.55 -8.07 -29.58
C GLY A 18 4.79 -8.98 -29.51
N ALA A 19 5.99 -8.47 -29.79
CA ALA A 19 7.24 -9.21 -29.78
C ALA A 19 7.77 -9.40 -28.35
N GLY A 20 8.43 -10.54 -28.09
CA GLY A 20 9.10 -10.82 -26.79
C GLY A 20 10.32 -9.93 -26.52
N ARG A 21 10.88 -9.30 -27.58
CA ARG A 21 12.05 -8.44 -27.49
C ARG A 21 11.80 -7.07 -28.11
N TYR A 22 12.01 -5.98 -27.33
CA TYR A 22 11.83 -4.60 -27.78
C TYR A 22 12.56 -3.62 -26.87
N ALA A 23 12.67 -2.37 -27.31
CA ALA A 23 13.27 -1.29 -26.54
C ALA A 23 12.27 -0.19 -26.19
N LEU A 24 12.32 0.30 -24.97
CA LEU A 24 11.69 1.55 -24.56
C LEU A 24 12.74 2.66 -24.64
N ARG A 25 12.57 3.58 -25.59
CA ARG A 25 13.56 4.61 -25.87
C ARG A 25 13.25 5.93 -25.20
N ARG A 26 14.29 6.55 -24.60
CA ARG A 26 14.20 7.86 -23.93
C ARG A 26 13.11 7.88 -22.87
N THR A 27 13.16 6.89 -21.98
CA THR A 27 12.24 6.72 -20.85
C THR A 27 12.77 7.49 -19.65
N ARG A 28 11.90 8.27 -18.99
CA ARG A 28 12.24 8.85 -17.69
C ARG A 28 11.94 7.87 -16.59
N VAL A 29 12.90 7.66 -15.69
CA VAL A 29 12.75 6.82 -14.50
C VAL A 29 13.33 7.54 -13.30
N LEU A 30 12.64 7.50 -12.17
CA LEU A 30 13.17 8.04 -10.92
C LEU A 30 14.41 7.24 -10.47
N GLY A 31 15.51 7.93 -10.22
CA GLY A 31 16.77 7.29 -9.84
C GLY A 31 16.65 6.40 -8.60
N ARG A 32 15.77 6.79 -7.64
CA ARG A 32 15.48 6.02 -6.42
C ARG A 32 14.67 4.73 -6.67
N THR A 33 14.09 4.56 -7.85
CA THR A 33 13.36 3.34 -8.26
C THR A 33 14.13 2.53 -9.30
N LEU A 34 15.41 2.86 -9.54
CA LEU A 34 16.35 2.04 -10.31
C LEU A 34 17.19 1.17 -9.39
N GLY A 35 17.41 -0.08 -9.78
CA GLY A 35 18.27 -1.02 -9.04
C GLY A 35 19.75 -0.64 -9.06
N ALA A 36 20.19 0.19 -10.01
CA ALA A 36 21.53 0.75 -10.10
C ALA A 36 21.49 2.12 -10.80
N PRO A 37 22.43 3.03 -10.50
CA PRO A 37 22.57 4.29 -11.23
C PRO A 37 22.74 4.06 -12.73
N SER A 38 21.98 4.81 -13.56
CA SER A 38 21.99 4.67 -15.02
C SER A 38 22.17 6.02 -15.71
N GLY A 39 23.08 6.86 -15.20
CA GLY A 39 23.40 8.18 -15.75
C GLY A 39 23.04 9.35 -14.84
N PRO A 40 23.17 10.59 -15.32
CA PRO A 40 22.84 11.78 -14.56
C PRO A 40 21.34 11.89 -14.31
N LEU A 41 20.98 12.47 -13.17
CA LEU A 41 19.61 12.79 -12.80
C LEU A 41 19.36 14.28 -13.02
N ASP A 42 18.14 14.63 -13.40
CA ASP A 42 17.68 16.01 -13.41
C ASP A 42 17.34 16.54 -12.00
N ALA A 43 16.88 17.79 -11.91
CA ALA A 43 16.57 18.44 -10.64
C ALA A 43 15.44 17.75 -9.85
N ASP A 44 14.55 17.02 -10.54
CA ASP A 44 13.44 16.27 -9.95
C ASP A 44 13.82 14.82 -9.64
N GLY A 45 15.07 14.42 -9.91
CA GLY A 45 15.60 13.09 -9.64
C GLY A 45 15.29 12.05 -10.71
N PHE A 46 14.88 12.45 -11.92
CA PHE A 46 14.68 11.53 -13.04
C PHE A 46 15.95 11.35 -13.86
N GLY A 47 16.26 10.10 -14.19
CA GLY A 47 17.21 9.74 -15.24
C GLY A 47 16.51 9.51 -16.57
N LEU A 48 17.14 9.90 -17.69
CA LEU A 48 16.68 9.59 -19.03
C LEU A 48 17.44 8.36 -19.54
N VAL A 49 16.74 7.24 -19.67
CA VAL A 49 17.32 5.93 -19.98
C VAL A 49 16.66 5.27 -21.19
N ASP A 50 17.37 4.31 -21.77
CA ASP A 50 16.80 3.31 -22.66
C ASP A 50 16.71 1.98 -21.90
N ILE A 51 15.58 1.26 -22.06
CA ILE A 51 15.32 -0.03 -21.41
C ILE A 51 15.13 -1.08 -22.48
N LEU A 52 15.98 -2.11 -22.48
CA LEU A 52 15.82 -3.28 -23.32
C LEU A 52 15.02 -4.34 -22.57
N VAL A 53 13.89 -4.73 -23.13
CA VAL A 53 13.08 -5.87 -22.68
C VAL A 53 13.37 -7.07 -23.58
N ASP A 54 13.62 -8.22 -22.98
CA ASP A 54 13.86 -9.48 -23.68
C ASP A 54 13.23 -10.64 -22.91
N GLU A 55 12.36 -11.39 -23.57
CA GLU A 55 11.63 -12.55 -23.03
C GLU A 55 11.04 -12.32 -21.61
N GLY A 56 10.43 -11.16 -21.42
CA GLY A 56 9.76 -10.79 -20.17
C GLY A 56 10.66 -10.24 -19.07
N ALA A 57 11.97 -10.11 -19.31
CA ALA A 57 12.93 -9.54 -18.37
C ALA A 57 13.48 -8.19 -18.88
N ILE A 58 13.97 -7.37 -17.98
CA ILE A 58 14.76 -6.18 -18.30
C ILE A 58 16.20 -6.65 -18.60
N ALA A 59 16.52 -6.81 -19.87
CA ALA A 59 17.85 -7.28 -20.26
C ALA A 59 18.93 -6.21 -20.06
N LYS A 60 18.59 -4.91 -20.23
CA LYS A 60 19.55 -3.80 -20.04
C LYS A 60 18.82 -2.50 -19.71
N ILE A 61 19.42 -1.69 -18.85
CA ILE A 61 19.09 -0.27 -18.63
C ILE A 61 20.39 0.52 -18.84
N ALA A 62 20.33 1.56 -19.64
CA ALA A 62 21.51 2.43 -19.88
C ALA A 62 21.06 3.87 -20.15
N PRO A 63 21.96 4.86 -20.03
CA PRO A 63 21.66 6.23 -20.44
C PRO A 63 21.09 6.28 -21.86
N ALA A 64 20.15 7.18 -22.10
CA ALA A 64 19.49 7.29 -23.40
C ALA A 64 20.49 7.54 -24.54
N GLY A 65 20.41 6.74 -25.60
CA GLY A 65 21.32 6.77 -26.74
C GLY A 65 22.62 5.96 -26.57
N ALA A 66 22.82 5.30 -25.43
CA ALA A 66 24.01 4.48 -25.19
C ALA A 66 23.86 3.03 -25.71
N ILE A 67 22.68 2.65 -26.17
CA ILE A 67 22.42 1.31 -26.73
C ILE A 67 22.10 1.45 -28.23
N ASP A 68 22.79 0.70 -29.06
CA ASP A 68 22.39 0.47 -30.45
C ASP A 68 21.42 -0.71 -30.50
N PHE A 69 20.19 -0.45 -30.95
CA PHE A 69 19.11 -1.44 -30.99
C PHE A 69 19.01 -2.14 -32.37
N GLY A 70 19.76 -1.68 -33.39
CA GLY A 70 19.68 -2.22 -34.74
C GLY A 70 18.26 -2.19 -35.31
N ALA A 71 17.76 -3.32 -35.82
CA ALA A 71 16.40 -3.46 -36.38
C ALA A 71 15.35 -3.92 -35.37
N MET A 72 15.62 -3.82 -34.05
CA MET A 72 14.68 -4.24 -33.01
C MET A 72 13.46 -3.32 -32.95
N PRO A 73 12.27 -3.85 -32.66
CA PRO A 73 11.10 -3.02 -32.39
C PRO A 73 11.34 -2.02 -31.25
N GLU A 74 11.00 -0.76 -31.47
CA GLU A 74 11.20 0.32 -30.52
C GLU A 74 9.87 0.99 -30.15
N VAL A 75 9.76 1.36 -28.88
CA VAL A 75 8.69 2.24 -28.36
C VAL A 75 9.31 3.58 -28.00
N ALA A 76 8.93 4.61 -28.71
CA ALA A 76 9.38 5.98 -28.44
C ALA A 76 8.66 6.53 -27.20
N MET A 77 9.30 6.43 -26.04
CA MET A 77 8.75 7.00 -24.79
C MET A 77 8.77 8.55 -24.81
N ALA A 78 9.68 9.16 -25.55
CA ALA A 78 9.76 10.62 -25.72
C ALA A 78 9.79 11.39 -24.38
N GLY A 79 10.53 10.86 -23.39
CA GLY A 79 10.62 11.43 -22.06
C GLY A 79 9.44 11.10 -21.13
N ARG A 80 8.54 10.20 -21.52
CA ARG A 80 7.45 9.74 -20.64
C ARG A 80 8.00 8.87 -19.51
N ILE A 81 7.30 8.88 -18.39
CA ILE A 81 7.73 8.23 -17.15
C ILE A 81 7.34 6.74 -17.16
N ALA A 82 8.31 5.90 -16.81
CA ALA A 82 8.08 4.53 -16.36
C ALA A 82 8.31 4.42 -14.84
N LEU A 83 7.40 3.73 -14.17
CA LEU A 83 7.46 3.42 -12.73
C LEU A 83 7.54 1.90 -12.56
N PRO A 84 8.16 1.38 -11.49
CA PRO A 84 7.95 -0.01 -11.10
C PRO A 84 6.49 -0.25 -10.74
N LEU A 85 6.05 -1.51 -10.72
CA LEU A 85 4.75 -1.85 -10.16
C LEU A 85 4.70 -1.46 -8.68
N PHE A 86 3.52 -1.11 -8.22
CA PHE A 86 3.27 -0.69 -6.84
C PHE A 86 3.22 -1.86 -5.87
N VAL A 87 3.46 -1.55 -4.60
CA VAL A 87 3.28 -2.45 -3.46
C VAL A 87 2.41 -1.77 -2.43
N ASP A 88 1.31 -2.42 -2.04
CA ASP A 88 0.36 -1.90 -1.07
C ASP A 88 0.48 -2.71 0.24
N VAL A 89 1.12 -2.12 1.24
CA VAL A 89 1.54 -2.83 2.45
C VAL A 89 0.50 -2.81 3.57
N HIS A 90 -0.64 -2.14 3.36
CA HIS A 90 -1.68 -2.04 4.37
C HIS A 90 -3.05 -1.83 3.73
N THR A 91 -3.87 -2.89 3.72
CA THR A 91 -5.22 -2.91 3.14
C THR A 91 -6.19 -3.71 4.01
N HIS A 92 -7.47 -3.68 3.66
CA HIS A 92 -8.55 -4.42 4.31
C HIS A 92 -9.49 -5.05 3.27
N ILE A 93 -9.00 -6.04 2.50
CA ILE A 93 -9.78 -6.62 1.40
C ILE A 93 -10.89 -7.58 1.85
N ASP A 94 -10.90 -8.01 3.10
CA ASP A 94 -11.97 -8.82 3.70
C ASP A 94 -13.22 -7.99 4.06
N LYS A 95 -13.05 -6.68 4.33
CA LYS A 95 -14.15 -5.75 4.67
C LYS A 95 -14.46 -4.73 3.58
N GLY A 96 -13.67 -4.65 2.53
CA GLY A 96 -13.87 -3.73 1.42
C GLY A 96 -15.22 -3.93 0.73
N HIS A 97 -15.69 -2.88 0.04
CA HIS A 97 -16.87 -2.84 -0.83
C HIS A 97 -18.23 -3.06 -0.14
N ILE A 98 -18.35 -2.92 1.18
CA ILE A 98 -19.62 -3.06 1.89
C ILE A 98 -20.43 -1.75 1.99
N TRP A 99 -19.89 -0.61 1.55
CA TRP A 99 -20.52 0.71 1.69
C TRP A 99 -21.97 0.77 1.19
N ARG A 100 -22.31 0.08 0.11
CA ARG A 100 -23.69 0.11 -0.45
C ARG A 100 -24.72 -0.49 0.50
N ARG A 101 -24.37 -1.50 1.29
CA ARG A 101 -25.27 -2.15 2.25
C ARG A 101 -25.08 -1.64 3.68
N LYS A 102 -23.90 -1.11 4.04
CA LYS A 102 -23.61 -0.62 5.37
C LYS A 102 -22.77 0.66 5.32
N ARG A 103 -23.42 1.79 5.56
CA ARG A 103 -22.76 3.11 5.54
C ARG A 103 -22.32 3.51 6.93
N ASN A 104 -21.29 4.35 7.02
CA ASN A 104 -20.95 5.06 8.24
C ASN A 104 -21.93 6.24 8.42
N PRO A 105 -22.75 6.28 9.49
CA PRO A 105 -23.81 7.28 9.61
C PRO A 105 -23.33 8.70 9.85
N VAL A 106 -22.17 8.89 10.51
CA VAL A 106 -21.63 10.21 10.85
C VAL A 106 -20.21 10.47 10.34
N GLY A 107 -19.55 9.42 9.84
CA GLY A 107 -18.24 9.52 9.20
C GLY A 107 -17.05 9.48 10.17
N ASP A 108 -17.24 9.25 11.47
CA ASP A 108 -16.16 9.09 12.43
C ASP A 108 -15.72 7.62 12.60
N PHE A 109 -14.60 7.42 13.29
CA PHE A 109 -14.02 6.09 13.54
C PHE A 109 -14.96 5.17 14.34
N ARG A 110 -15.59 5.69 15.39
CA ARG A 110 -16.44 4.87 16.27
C ARG A 110 -17.67 4.33 15.54
N SER A 111 -18.31 5.17 14.74
CA SER A 111 -19.48 4.76 13.97
C SER A 111 -19.09 3.86 12.78
N ALA A 112 -17.89 4.02 12.21
CA ALA A 112 -17.35 3.09 11.24
C ALA A 112 -17.16 1.69 11.84
N LEU A 113 -16.54 1.61 13.01
CA LEU A 113 -16.31 0.34 13.71
C LEU A 113 -17.64 -0.36 14.06
N ALA A 114 -18.61 0.38 14.60
CA ALA A 114 -19.94 -0.17 14.91
C ALA A 114 -20.63 -0.71 13.65
N ALA A 115 -20.58 0.04 12.54
CA ALA A 115 -21.17 -0.38 11.27
C ALA A 115 -20.51 -1.67 10.72
N VAL A 116 -19.19 -1.79 10.80
CA VAL A 116 -18.48 -3.00 10.37
C VAL A 116 -18.82 -4.20 11.27
N ILE A 117 -18.88 -4.03 12.58
CA ILE A 117 -19.26 -5.11 13.52
C ILE A 117 -20.65 -5.64 13.19
N GLU A 118 -21.62 -4.76 12.95
CA GLU A 118 -22.99 -5.14 12.59
C GLU A 118 -23.04 -5.85 11.23
N ASP A 119 -22.35 -5.34 10.20
CA ASP A 119 -22.34 -5.96 8.88
C ASP A 119 -21.64 -7.32 8.91
N ARG A 120 -20.53 -7.44 9.65
CA ARG A 120 -19.80 -8.70 9.84
C ARG A 120 -20.70 -9.76 10.46
N ALA A 121 -21.41 -9.44 11.51
CA ALA A 121 -22.31 -10.37 12.18
C ALA A 121 -23.48 -10.83 11.30
N ALA A 122 -23.95 -9.97 10.40
CA ALA A 122 -25.12 -10.25 9.57
C ALA A 122 -24.77 -10.93 8.22
N ASN A 123 -23.62 -10.64 7.62
CA ASN A 123 -23.42 -10.90 6.20
C ASN A 123 -22.12 -11.63 5.84
N TRP A 124 -21.04 -11.59 6.66
CA TRP A 124 -19.73 -12.05 6.23
C TRP A 124 -19.60 -13.59 6.25
N THR A 125 -20.31 -14.22 5.35
CA THR A 125 -20.10 -15.65 5.02
C THR A 125 -18.87 -15.84 4.16
N ALA A 126 -18.37 -17.07 4.03
CA ALA A 126 -17.23 -17.37 3.18
C ALA A 126 -17.44 -16.93 1.71
N PRO A 127 -18.59 -17.17 1.07
CA PRO A 127 -18.85 -16.65 -0.27
C PRO A 127 -18.86 -15.13 -0.37
N ASP A 128 -19.42 -14.42 0.62
CA ASP A 128 -19.44 -12.94 0.65
C ASP A 128 -18.02 -12.38 0.74
N VAL A 129 -17.23 -12.89 1.68
CA VAL A 129 -15.83 -12.47 1.85
C VAL A 129 -15.02 -12.79 0.60
N ALA A 130 -15.19 -13.99 0.02
CA ALA A 130 -14.47 -14.41 -1.17
C ALA A 130 -14.77 -13.50 -2.38
N ALA A 131 -16.02 -13.15 -2.61
CA ALA A 131 -16.41 -12.27 -3.72
C ALA A 131 -15.79 -10.87 -3.57
N ARG A 132 -15.80 -10.29 -2.37
CA ARG A 132 -15.22 -8.97 -2.10
C ARG A 132 -13.69 -8.96 -2.16
N MET A 133 -13.03 -10.01 -1.66
CA MET A 133 -11.58 -10.18 -1.82
C MET A 133 -11.18 -10.31 -3.29
N GLU A 134 -11.89 -11.13 -4.05
CA GLU A 134 -11.61 -11.31 -5.49
C GLU A 134 -11.79 -10.01 -6.28
N PHE A 135 -12.86 -9.25 -5.99
CA PHE A 135 -13.10 -7.94 -6.58
C PHE A 135 -11.93 -6.97 -6.27
N SER A 136 -11.51 -6.90 -5.01
CA SER A 136 -10.40 -6.08 -4.55
C SER A 136 -9.08 -6.44 -5.24
N LEU A 137 -8.77 -7.73 -5.35
CA LEU A 137 -7.55 -8.21 -5.99
C LEU A 137 -7.53 -7.92 -7.49
N ARG A 138 -8.67 -8.04 -8.16
CA ARG A 138 -8.80 -7.68 -9.58
C ARG A 138 -8.60 -6.19 -9.81
N SER A 139 -9.15 -5.32 -8.93
CA SER A 139 -8.93 -3.88 -8.96
C SER A 139 -7.44 -3.56 -8.78
N ALA A 140 -6.82 -4.03 -7.72
CA ALA A 140 -5.39 -3.79 -7.43
C ALA A 140 -4.48 -4.26 -8.59
N TYR A 141 -4.77 -5.44 -9.14
CA TYR A 141 -4.01 -6.00 -10.27
C TYR A 141 -4.12 -5.14 -11.53
N ALA A 142 -5.33 -4.70 -11.86
CA ALA A 142 -5.58 -3.84 -13.01
C ALA A 142 -4.90 -2.48 -12.88
N HIS A 143 -4.79 -1.97 -11.65
CA HIS A 143 -4.13 -0.71 -11.33
C HIS A 143 -2.59 -0.81 -11.25
N GLY A 144 -2.01 -2.02 -11.29
CA GLY A 144 -0.55 -2.21 -11.36
C GLY A 144 0.10 -2.55 -10.00
N THR A 145 -0.65 -3.11 -9.05
CA THR A 145 -0.10 -3.61 -7.79
C THR A 145 0.53 -4.99 -7.98
N ALA A 146 1.76 -5.19 -7.53
CA ALA A 146 2.52 -6.44 -7.59
C ALA A 146 2.46 -7.24 -6.28
N ALA A 147 2.33 -6.56 -5.15
CA ALA A 147 2.21 -7.20 -3.84
C ALA A 147 1.23 -6.42 -2.97
N LEU A 148 0.52 -7.12 -2.09
CA LEU A 148 -0.48 -6.56 -1.21
C LEU A 148 -0.45 -7.27 0.14
N ARG A 149 -0.42 -6.50 1.24
CA ARG A 149 -0.65 -6.99 2.60
C ARG A 149 -2.02 -6.52 3.07
N THR A 150 -2.83 -7.45 3.59
CA THR A 150 -4.16 -7.14 4.12
C THR A 150 -4.24 -7.45 5.61
N HIS A 151 -5.06 -6.70 6.34
CA HIS A 151 -5.41 -6.97 7.72
C HIS A 151 -6.78 -7.63 7.76
N ILE A 152 -6.87 -8.84 8.30
CA ILE A 152 -8.07 -9.67 8.31
C ILE A 152 -8.75 -9.57 9.68
N ASP A 153 -10.01 -9.14 9.72
CA ASP A 153 -10.80 -9.12 10.94
C ASP A 153 -10.84 -10.50 11.59
N SER A 154 -10.18 -10.64 12.75
CA SER A 154 -9.90 -11.92 13.40
C SER A 154 -10.51 -11.98 14.80
N VAL A 155 -11.84 -11.90 14.88
CA VAL A 155 -12.60 -11.93 16.14
C VAL A 155 -13.68 -12.99 16.07
N GLY A 156 -13.67 -13.91 17.05
CA GLY A 156 -14.69 -14.95 17.20
C GLY A 156 -14.78 -15.86 15.96
N ALA A 157 -16.01 -16.20 15.54
CA ALA A 157 -16.25 -17.09 14.41
C ALA A 157 -15.69 -16.56 13.09
N GLN A 158 -15.55 -15.24 12.93
CA GLN A 158 -15.05 -14.64 11.69
C GLN A 158 -13.63 -15.06 11.36
N THR A 159 -12.79 -15.27 12.36
CA THR A 159 -11.43 -15.79 12.20
C THR A 159 -11.42 -17.07 11.36
N ARG A 160 -12.32 -18.00 11.66
CA ARG A 160 -12.41 -19.32 10.98
C ARG A 160 -13.08 -19.23 9.60
N ILE A 161 -13.72 -18.10 9.26
CA ILE A 161 -14.33 -17.85 7.95
C ILE A 161 -13.32 -17.15 7.02
N SER A 162 -12.73 -16.04 7.47
CA SER A 162 -11.93 -15.17 6.59
C SER A 162 -10.56 -15.76 6.25
N TRP A 163 -9.89 -16.45 7.17
CA TRP A 163 -8.54 -16.97 6.93
C TRP A 163 -8.46 -18.08 5.88
N PRO A 164 -9.34 -19.10 5.85
CA PRO A 164 -9.38 -20.06 4.75
C PRO A 164 -9.66 -19.40 3.39
N VAL A 165 -10.59 -18.45 3.34
CA VAL A 165 -10.89 -17.67 2.11
C VAL A 165 -9.66 -16.92 1.62
N PHE A 166 -8.92 -16.28 2.52
CA PHE A 166 -7.66 -15.61 2.18
C PHE A 166 -6.62 -16.60 1.64
N ALA A 167 -6.45 -17.76 2.28
CA ALA A 167 -5.49 -18.77 1.84
C ALA A 167 -5.81 -19.29 0.43
N GLU A 168 -7.08 -19.52 0.12
CA GLU A 168 -7.54 -19.88 -1.22
C GLU A 168 -7.30 -18.74 -2.23
N ALA A 169 -7.59 -17.49 -1.86
CA ALA A 169 -7.32 -16.33 -2.70
C ALA A 169 -5.81 -16.20 -2.99
N ARG A 170 -4.95 -16.35 -1.97
CA ARG A 170 -3.49 -16.32 -2.12
C ARG A 170 -3.01 -17.38 -3.10
N GLU A 171 -3.54 -18.58 -3.04
CA GLU A 171 -3.17 -19.65 -3.97
C GLU A 171 -3.61 -19.32 -5.41
N ARG A 172 -4.86 -18.88 -5.61
CA ARG A 172 -5.37 -18.47 -6.93
C ARG A 172 -4.61 -17.32 -7.56
N TRP A 173 -4.07 -16.39 -6.74
CA TRP A 173 -3.36 -15.20 -7.18
C TRP A 173 -1.83 -15.36 -7.23
N ARG A 174 -1.32 -16.54 -6.88
CA ARG A 174 0.12 -16.85 -6.95
C ARG A 174 0.71 -16.51 -8.32
N GLY A 175 1.85 -15.79 -8.32
CA GLY A 175 2.52 -15.31 -9.54
C GLY A 175 1.84 -14.13 -10.24
N ARG A 176 0.74 -13.60 -9.68
CA ARG A 176 0.10 -12.36 -10.16
C ARG A 176 0.20 -11.21 -9.16
N ILE A 177 -0.16 -11.47 -7.92
CA ILE A 177 0.04 -10.57 -6.77
C ILE A 177 0.59 -11.42 -5.63
N GLU A 178 1.69 -10.98 -5.01
CA GLU A 178 2.19 -11.57 -3.78
C GLU A 178 1.31 -11.12 -2.61
N LEU A 179 0.65 -12.06 -1.94
CA LEU A 179 -0.31 -11.77 -0.88
C LEU A 179 0.24 -12.13 0.50
N GLN A 180 0.17 -11.16 1.41
CA GLN A 180 0.42 -11.34 2.84
C GLN A 180 -0.79 -10.89 3.65
N ALA A 181 -0.96 -11.47 4.85
CA ALA A 181 -2.02 -11.07 5.75
C ALA A 181 -1.54 -11.04 7.21
N SER A 182 -2.10 -10.09 7.96
CA SER A 182 -1.97 -9.94 9.41
C SER A 182 -3.36 -10.05 10.04
N PRO A 183 -3.52 -10.67 11.22
CA PRO A 183 -4.79 -10.66 11.94
C PRO A 183 -5.07 -9.26 12.50
N LEU A 184 -6.33 -8.89 12.53
CA LEU A 184 -6.82 -7.62 13.07
C LEU A 184 -7.79 -7.86 14.22
N PHE A 185 -7.37 -7.50 15.42
CA PHE A 185 -8.16 -7.53 16.66
C PHE A 185 -7.58 -6.53 17.67
N SER A 186 -8.37 -6.12 18.67
CA SER A 186 -7.90 -5.25 19.74
C SER A 186 -6.83 -5.95 20.59
N ILE A 187 -5.80 -5.20 21.01
CA ILE A 187 -4.74 -5.71 21.92
C ILE A 187 -5.30 -6.33 23.20
N GLU A 188 -6.50 -5.96 23.64
CA GLU A 188 -7.13 -6.52 24.82
C GLU A 188 -7.48 -8.00 24.65
N PHE A 189 -7.76 -8.47 23.43
CA PHE A 189 -7.99 -9.90 23.15
C PHE A 189 -6.76 -10.77 23.32
N VAL A 190 -5.56 -10.19 23.36
CA VAL A 190 -4.31 -10.92 23.65
C VAL A 190 -4.34 -11.54 25.06
N LEU A 191 -5.16 -10.99 25.94
CA LEU A 191 -5.32 -11.47 27.32
C LEU A 191 -6.33 -12.61 27.48
N ASP A 192 -7.01 -12.99 26.39
CA ASP A 192 -7.88 -14.14 26.28
C ASP A 192 -7.11 -15.33 25.67
N ASP A 193 -6.78 -16.32 26.49
CA ASP A 193 -5.98 -17.47 26.06
C ASP A 193 -6.71 -18.30 24.98
N SER A 194 -8.06 -18.37 25.03
CA SER A 194 -8.84 -19.07 24.01
C SER A 194 -8.79 -18.35 22.66
N HIS A 195 -8.92 -17.02 22.66
CA HIS A 195 -8.77 -16.22 21.45
C HIS A 195 -7.37 -16.37 20.83
N MET A 196 -6.33 -16.29 21.65
CA MET A 196 -4.95 -16.41 21.16
C MET A 196 -4.61 -17.81 20.66
N ALA A 197 -5.18 -18.85 21.25
CA ALA A 197 -5.04 -20.21 20.72
C ALA A 197 -5.70 -20.36 19.33
N ASP A 198 -6.85 -19.76 19.12
CA ASP A 198 -7.51 -19.73 17.80
C ASP A 198 -6.67 -18.94 16.77
N ILE A 199 -6.15 -17.78 17.16
CA ILE A 199 -5.27 -16.98 16.29
C ILE A 199 -4.01 -17.76 15.91
N GLU A 200 -3.33 -18.36 16.90
CA GLU A 200 -2.13 -19.17 16.65
C GLU A 200 -2.42 -20.31 15.68
N ALA A 201 -3.50 -21.07 15.90
CA ALA A 201 -3.89 -22.17 15.03
C ALA A 201 -4.23 -21.72 13.61
N MET A 202 -4.90 -20.58 13.44
CA MET A 202 -5.24 -20.04 12.10
C MET A 202 -4.01 -19.52 11.38
N LEU A 203 -3.08 -18.87 12.08
CA LEU A 203 -1.83 -18.39 11.48
C LEU A 203 -0.90 -19.55 11.11
N ASP A 204 -0.83 -20.62 11.91
CA ASP A 204 -0.08 -21.83 11.56
C ASP A 204 -0.64 -22.51 10.30
N ALA A 205 -1.97 -22.54 10.15
CA ALA A 205 -2.62 -23.21 9.02
C ALA A 205 -2.66 -22.35 7.73
N HIS A 206 -2.87 -21.06 7.83
CA HIS A 206 -3.24 -20.18 6.72
C HIS A 206 -2.42 -18.90 6.63
N GLY A 207 -1.67 -18.53 7.66
CA GLY A 207 -0.95 -17.28 7.79
C GLY A 207 0.26 -17.13 6.86
N THR A 208 0.86 -15.97 6.94
CA THR A 208 2.08 -15.61 6.19
C THR A 208 3.24 -15.24 7.11
N GLY A 209 3.20 -15.69 8.37
CA GLY A 209 4.24 -15.40 9.36
C GLY A 209 4.19 -13.99 9.93
N ILE A 210 2.99 -13.40 10.02
CA ILE A 210 2.78 -12.04 10.52
C ILE A 210 1.69 -12.08 11.58
N LEU A 211 1.98 -11.53 12.76
CA LEU A 211 1.05 -11.37 13.86
C LEU A 211 0.78 -9.87 14.05
N GLY A 212 -0.46 -9.48 14.30
CA GLY A 212 -0.84 -8.08 14.45
C GLY A 212 -1.93 -7.87 15.48
N ALA A 213 -2.10 -6.61 15.86
CA ALA A 213 -3.19 -6.15 16.72
C ALA A 213 -3.41 -4.65 16.54
N VAL A 214 -4.58 -4.16 16.93
CA VAL A 214 -4.86 -2.74 17.13
C VAL A 214 -4.40 -2.34 18.51
N THR A 215 -3.49 -1.37 18.61
CA THR A 215 -2.97 -0.86 19.87
C THR A 215 -3.44 0.56 20.13
N TYR A 216 -3.86 0.80 21.35
CA TYR A 216 -4.23 2.10 21.90
C TYR A 216 -4.07 2.06 23.43
N MET A 217 -4.22 3.20 24.10
CA MET A 217 -4.01 3.27 25.54
C MET A 217 -5.10 2.55 26.32
N VAL A 218 -4.79 1.36 26.81
CA VAL A 218 -5.63 0.54 27.67
C VAL A 218 -4.88 0.15 28.94
N PRO A 219 -5.57 -0.15 30.06
CA PRO A 219 -4.90 -0.40 31.36
C PRO A 219 -3.85 -1.51 31.33
N ARG A 220 -4.04 -2.55 30.50
CA ARG A 220 -3.13 -3.72 30.41
C ARG A 220 -2.34 -3.76 29.11
N LEU A 221 -2.07 -2.61 28.46
CA LEU A 221 -1.35 -2.54 27.19
C LEU A 221 0.01 -3.25 27.28
N HIS A 222 0.80 -2.97 28.32
CA HIS A 222 2.13 -3.56 28.49
C HIS A 222 2.09 -5.10 28.58
N GLU A 223 1.11 -5.65 29.29
CA GLU A 223 0.94 -7.11 29.39
C GLU A 223 0.52 -7.73 28.04
N GLY A 224 -0.41 -7.07 27.33
CA GLY A 224 -0.82 -7.50 25.99
C GLY A 224 0.37 -7.50 25.02
N LEU A 225 1.17 -6.42 24.98
CA LEU A 225 2.38 -6.37 24.18
C LEU A 225 3.38 -7.47 24.57
N THR A 226 3.63 -7.67 25.88
CA THR A 226 4.54 -8.72 26.37
C THR A 226 4.16 -10.09 25.83
N ARG A 227 2.88 -10.47 25.90
CA ARG A 227 2.37 -11.77 25.41
C ARG A 227 2.47 -11.88 23.89
N LEU A 228 2.14 -10.80 23.17
CA LEU A 228 2.15 -10.78 21.71
C LEU A 228 3.58 -10.89 21.15
N PHE A 229 4.52 -10.14 21.70
CA PHE A 229 5.93 -10.26 21.35
C PHE A 229 6.49 -11.64 21.67
N ALA A 230 6.17 -12.21 22.85
CA ALA A 230 6.61 -13.56 23.21
C ALA A 230 6.08 -14.64 22.25
N LEU A 231 4.84 -14.50 21.77
CA LEU A 231 4.30 -15.40 20.74
C LEU A 231 5.04 -15.23 19.42
N ALA A 232 5.26 -14.00 18.96
CA ALA A 232 5.96 -13.72 17.72
C ALA A 232 7.41 -14.26 17.75
N GLU A 233 8.14 -14.07 18.86
CA GLU A 233 9.48 -14.63 19.05
C GLU A 233 9.50 -16.17 18.99
N ARG A 234 8.56 -16.81 19.69
CA ARG A 234 8.45 -18.28 19.71
C ARG A 234 8.21 -18.85 18.32
N LYS A 235 7.44 -18.13 17.48
CA LYS A 235 7.05 -18.56 16.14
C LYS A 235 7.98 -18.06 15.03
N GLY A 236 8.84 -17.11 15.30
CA GLY A 236 9.63 -16.42 14.29
C GLY A 236 8.78 -15.54 13.36
N TRP A 237 7.69 -14.96 13.89
CA TRP A 237 6.77 -14.13 13.13
C TRP A 237 7.13 -12.64 13.20
N GLU A 238 6.80 -11.92 12.14
CA GLU A 238 6.81 -10.46 12.10
C GLU A 238 5.64 -9.87 12.88
N LEU A 239 5.71 -8.57 13.18
CA LEU A 239 4.63 -7.83 13.84
C LEU A 239 4.11 -6.72 12.93
N ASP A 240 2.78 -6.53 12.91
CA ASP A 240 2.13 -5.48 12.13
C ASP A 240 0.94 -4.90 12.91
N PHE A 241 1.08 -3.64 13.35
CA PHE A 241 0.15 -3.00 14.27
C PHE A 241 -0.63 -1.85 13.62
N HIS A 242 -1.91 -1.71 14.00
CA HIS A 242 -2.61 -0.43 13.93
C HIS A 242 -2.33 0.31 15.23
N VAL A 243 -1.81 1.54 15.15
CA VAL A 243 -1.27 2.24 16.31
C VAL A 243 -1.82 3.65 16.40
N ASP A 244 -2.39 4.00 17.56
CA ASP A 244 -2.77 5.37 17.92
C ASP A 244 -3.52 6.11 16.78
N GLU A 245 -4.50 5.44 16.16
CA GLU A 245 -5.36 6.02 15.11
C GLU A 245 -6.40 6.93 15.74
N SER A 246 -5.95 8.00 16.37
CA SER A 246 -6.81 8.94 17.09
C SER A 246 -6.22 10.35 17.13
N ALA A 247 -7.04 11.31 17.54
CA ALA A 247 -6.63 12.69 17.81
C ALA A 247 -6.18 12.93 19.27
N ASP A 248 -5.94 11.88 20.03
CA ASP A 248 -5.49 12.01 21.42
C ASP A 248 -4.00 12.33 21.51
N PRO A 249 -3.57 13.55 21.89
CA PRO A 249 -2.17 13.90 22.01
C PRO A 249 -1.47 13.19 23.18
N ALA A 250 -2.22 12.52 24.07
CA ALA A 250 -1.67 11.74 25.17
C ALA A 250 -1.43 10.26 24.79
N ALA A 251 -1.86 9.79 23.61
CA ALA A 251 -1.61 8.42 23.17
C ALA A 251 -0.12 8.13 23.03
N ARG A 252 0.31 6.97 23.50
CA ARG A 252 1.71 6.54 23.59
C ARG A 252 1.89 5.06 23.20
N SER A 253 0.91 4.44 22.53
CA SER A 253 1.05 3.02 22.21
C SER A 253 2.16 2.77 21.18
N LEU A 254 2.42 3.72 20.27
CA LEU A 254 3.58 3.65 19.37
C LEU A 254 4.91 3.57 20.15
N LYS A 255 5.07 4.45 21.16
CA LYS A 255 6.25 4.42 22.00
C LYS A 255 6.34 3.12 22.79
N ALA A 256 5.22 2.62 23.32
CA ALA A 256 5.19 1.36 24.07
C ALA A 256 5.59 0.15 23.20
N VAL A 257 5.17 0.10 21.93
CA VAL A 257 5.60 -0.92 20.96
C VAL A 257 7.10 -0.82 20.69
N ALA A 258 7.62 0.40 20.46
CA ALA A 258 9.05 0.62 20.21
C ALA A 258 9.92 0.26 21.44
N ASP A 259 9.51 0.69 22.63
CA ASP A 259 10.22 0.37 23.87
C ASP A 259 10.24 -1.16 24.11
N MET A 260 9.12 -1.86 23.89
CA MET A 260 9.04 -3.33 24.01
C MET A 260 9.98 -4.02 23.01
N ALA A 261 10.04 -3.54 21.78
CA ALA A 261 10.94 -4.09 20.76
C ALA A 261 12.42 -3.93 21.15
N ILE A 262 12.78 -2.77 21.73
CA ILE A 262 14.14 -2.47 22.22
C ILE A 262 14.47 -3.36 23.43
N GLU A 263 13.58 -3.42 24.42
CA GLU A 263 13.75 -4.20 25.64
C GLU A 263 13.99 -5.69 25.34
N ARG A 264 13.17 -6.23 24.44
CA ARG A 264 13.24 -7.65 24.04
C ARG A 264 14.32 -7.91 22.99
N ARG A 265 14.96 -6.87 22.42
CA ARG A 265 15.87 -7.02 21.26
C ARG A 265 15.21 -7.81 20.13
N PHE A 266 13.96 -7.47 19.85
CA PHE A 266 13.17 -8.19 18.86
C PHE A 266 13.82 -8.09 17.48
N SER A 267 14.06 -9.22 16.82
CA SER A 267 14.89 -9.31 15.62
C SER A 267 14.11 -9.40 14.29
N HIS A 268 12.78 -9.55 14.38
CA HIS A 268 11.93 -9.62 13.20
C HIS A 268 11.38 -8.23 12.85
N ARG A 269 10.85 -8.07 11.64
CA ARG A 269 10.28 -6.80 11.18
C ARG A 269 9.04 -6.42 12.00
N ILE A 270 8.91 -5.12 12.25
CA ILE A 270 7.74 -4.53 12.90
C ILE A 270 7.25 -3.38 12.04
N LEU A 271 5.95 -3.37 11.71
CA LEU A 271 5.27 -2.25 11.08
C LEU A 271 4.26 -1.62 12.03
N ALA A 272 4.13 -0.31 11.95
CA ALA A 272 3.14 0.47 12.67
C ALA A 272 2.34 1.33 11.68
N GLY A 273 1.07 0.98 11.50
CA GLY A 273 0.12 1.73 10.67
C GLY A 273 -0.50 2.90 11.43
N HIS A 274 -0.96 3.92 10.71
CA HIS A 274 -1.64 5.13 11.16
C HIS A 274 -0.78 6.09 11.96
N CYS A 275 -0.53 5.84 13.23
CA CYS A 275 0.26 6.67 14.14
C CYS A 275 -0.20 8.14 14.15
N CYS A 276 -1.51 8.40 14.03
CA CYS A 276 -2.09 9.73 13.83
C CYS A 276 -1.78 10.67 15.00
N SER A 277 -1.88 10.16 16.22
CA SER A 277 -1.65 10.93 17.45
C SER A 277 -0.25 11.52 17.55
N LEU A 278 0.74 10.91 16.88
CA LEU A 278 2.14 11.37 16.91
C LEU A 278 2.26 12.83 16.45
N ALA A 279 1.49 13.24 15.44
CA ALA A 279 1.52 14.61 14.93
C ALA A 279 0.98 15.66 15.92
N LEU A 280 0.18 15.24 16.90
CA LEU A 280 -0.43 16.10 17.91
C LEU A 280 0.30 16.10 19.27
N GLN A 281 1.28 15.21 19.45
CA GLN A 281 2.07 15.16 20.68
C GLN A 281 2.89 16.43 20.85
N GLU A 282 3.14 16.81 22.10
CA GLU A 282 4.09 17.86 22.45
C GLU A 282 5.49 17.54 21.89
N GLU A 283 6.27 18.56 21.52
CA GLU A 283 7.52 18.43 20.77
C GLU A 283 8.51 17.44 21.41
N ASP A 284 8.73 17.55 22.72
CA ASP A 284 9.67 16.69 23.44
C ASP A 284 9.18 15.21 23.48
N GLU A 285 7.89 15.01 23.65
CA GLU A 285 7.32 13.66 23.66
C GLU A 285 7.32 13.05 22.24
N ARG A 286 6.99 13.83 21.23
CA ARG A 286 7.06 13.40 19.84
C ARG A 286 8.48 12.98 19.47
N ARG A 287 9.49 13.79 19.84
CA ARG A 287 10.90 13.46 19.60
C ARG A 287 11.31 12.16 20.28
N LYS A 288 10.99 11.97 21.57
CA LYS A 288 11.28 10.72 22.31
C LYS A 288 10.63 9.49 21.65
N THR A 289 9.40 9.64 21.15
CA THR A 289 8.69 8.57 20.44
C THR A 289 9.38 8.24 19.12
N ILE A 290 9.75 9.24 18.33
CA ILE A 290 10.44 9.06 17.05
C ILE A 290 11.82 8.41 17.26
N ASP A 291 12.59 8.86 18.27
CA ASP A 291 13.90 8.30 18.60
C ASP A 291 13.77 6.82 19.01
N ALA A 292 12.74 6.45 19.76
CA ALA A 292 12.48 5.06 20.13
C ALA A 292 12.09 4.22 18.88
N VAL A 293 11.23 4.72 18.01
CA VAL A 293 10.83 4.06 16.75
C VAL A 293 12.04 3.81 15.84
N ALA A 294 12.90 4.82 15.68
CA ALA A 294 14.14 4.69 14.90
C ALA A 294 15.11 3.68 15.52
N SER A 295 15.30 3.74 16.84
CA SER A 295 16.19 2.82 17.57
C SER A 295 15.73 1.39 17.54
N ALA A 296 14.42 1.15 17.53
CA ALA A 296 13.80 -0.16 17.42
C ALA A 296 13.75 -0.68 15.97
N GLY A 297 14.07 0.14 14.98
CA GLY A 297 14.03 -0.24 13.57
C GLY A 297 12.62 -0.49 13.02
N LEU A 298 11.59 0.11 13.61
CA LEU A 298 10.22 -0.01 13.11
C LEU A 298 10.05 0.67 11.76
N GLY A 299 9.22 0.07 10.88
CA GLY A 299 8.66 0.75 9.72
C GLY A 299 7.33 1.43 10.08
N VAL A 300 7.06 2.60 9.52
CA VAL A 300 5.79 3.33 9.73
C VAL A 300 5.03 3.46 8.41
N VAL A 301 3.73 3.12 8.43
CA VAL A 301 2.84 3.22 7.28
C VAL A 301 1.83 4.34 7.52
N SER A 302 1.85 5.37 6.68
CA SER A 302 0.83 6.39 6.67
C SER A 302 -0.32 6.00 5.75
N LEU A 303 -1.54 6.23 6.20
CA LEU A 303 -2.81 5.91 5.51
C LEU A 303 -3.56 7.23 5.22
N PRO A 304 -3.02 8.09 4.34
CA PRO A 304 -3.43 9.50 4.29
C PRO A 304 -4.89 9.70 3.92
N MET A 305 -5.45 8.89 3.02
CA MET A 305 -6.83 9.06 2.56
C MET A 305 -7.84 8.69 3.65
N CYS A 306 -7.68 7.51 4.26
CA CYS A 306 -8.55 7.03 5.32
C CYS A 306 -8.44 7.91 6.58
N ASN A 307 -7.23 8.22 7.01
CA ASN A 307 -7.02 9.04 8.20
C ASN A 307 -7.58 10.46 8.03
N MET A 308 -7.35 11.11 6.87
CA MET A 308 -7.95 12.41 6.58
C MET A 308 -9.49 12.35 6.58
N PHE A 309 -10.08 11.24 6.13
CA PHE A 309 -11.54 11.08 6.12
C PHE A 309 -12.11 10.93 7.52
N LEU A 310 -11.48 10.15 8.39
CA LEU A 310 -11.99 9.81 9.73
C LEU A 310 -11.68 10.86 10.79
N GLN A 311 -10.49 11.49 10.71
CA GLN A 311 -10.00 12.36 11.78
C GLN A 311 -10.60 13.78 11.69
N ASP A 312 -10.68 14.46 12.85
CA ASP A 312 -11.17 15.84 12.99
C ASP A 312 -12.54 16.10 12.33
N ARG A 313 -13.40 15.09 12.35
CA ARG A 313 -14.72 15.15 11.74
C ARG A 313 -15.75 15.62 12.76
N GLU A 314 -16.33 16.80 12.51
CA GLU A 314 -17.41 17.39 13.29
C GLU A 314 -18.51 17.92 12.34
N THR A 315 -19.77 17.63 12.66
CA THR A 315 -20.91 18.12 11.87
C THR A 315 -20.94 19.64 11.81
N GLY A 316 -20.98 20.18 10.60
CA GLY A 316 -21.06 21.64 10.38
C GLY A 316 -19.72 22.40 10.57
N ARG A 317 -18.61 21.72 10.80
CA ARG A 317 -17.29 22.32 10.94
C ARG A 317 -16.31 21.79 9.87
N THR A 318 -15.54 22.68 9.26
CA THR A 318 -14.43 22.30 8.40
C THR A 318 -13.29 21.72 9.23
N PRO A 319 -12.68 20.58 8.83
CA PRO A 319 -11.50 20.02 9.52
C PRO A 319 -10.38 21.05 9.68
N ARG A 320 -9.72 21.07 10.83
CA ARG A 320 -8.58 21.93 11.15
C ARG A 320 -7.27 21.17 11.22
N TRP A 321 -7.35 19.85 11.24
CA TRP A 321 -6.23 18.93 11.24
C TRP A 321 -6.40 17.90 10.09
N ARG A 322 -5.29 17.52 9.46
CA ARG A 322 -5.33 16.57 8.33
C ARG A 322 -5.48 15.11 8.76
N GLY A 323 -5.35 14.83 10.05
CA GLY A 323 -5.53 13.49 10.61
C GLY A 323 -4.35 12.53 10.40
N VAL A 324 -3.23 12.98 9.87
CA VAL A 324 -2.10 12.12 9.46
C VAL A 324 -0.92 12.19 10.41
N THR A 325 -0.04 11.18 10.34
CA THR A 325 1.16 11.07 11.18
C THR A 325 2.28 12.06 10.79
N ALA A 326 3.29 12.19 11.67
CA ALA A 326 4.48 13.04 11.50
C ALA A 326 5.54 12.37 10.58
N ILE A 327 5.17 12.11 9.31
CA ILE A 327 5.97 11.28 8.39
C ILE A 327 7.33 11.92 8.02
N HIS A 328 7.41 13.24 7.94
CA HIS A 328 8.66 13.96 7.63
C HIS A 328 9.68 13.85 8.76
N GLU A 329 9.21 13.97 10.01
CA GLU A 329 10.03 13.84 11.21
C GLU A 329 10.55 12.40 11.35
N LEU A 330 9.69 11.41 11.14
CA LEU A 330 10.07 9.99 11.11
C LEU A 330 11.14 9.72 10.04
N LYS A 331 10.93 10.19 8.81
CA LYS A 331 11.91 10.03 7.71
C LYS A 331 13.25 10.68 8.04
N ARG A 332 13.22 11.89 8.64
CA ARG A 332 14.46 12.59 9.06
C ARG A 332 15.24 11.83 10.12
N ALA A 333 14.56 11.11 11.00
CA ALA A 333 15.16 10.21 12.00
C ALA A 333 15.65 8.87 11.42
N GLY A 334 15.52 8.66 10.11
CA GLY A 334 15.95 7.43 9.43
C GLY A 334 14.94 6.28 9.45
N VAL A 335 13.70 6.54 9.91
CA VAL A 335 12.63 5.53 9.88
C VAL A 335 12.20 5.27 8.44
N HIS A 336 12.03 4.01 8.08
CA HIS A 336 11.42 3.62 6.81
C HIS A 336 9.93 3.98 6.83
N VAL A 337 9.54 4.95 6.02
CA VAL A 337 8.16 5.42 5.95
C VAL A 337 7.52 4.99 4.63
N MET A 338 6.28 4.54 4.72
CA MET A 338 5.50 4.01 3.60
C MET A 338 4.13 4.66 3.55
N ILE A 339 3.48 4.56 2.38
CA ILE A 339 2.11 5.03 2.15
C ILE A 339 1.33 3.86 1.59
N ALA A 340 0.12 3.64 2.08
CA ALA A 340 -0.75 2.56 1.64
C ALA A 340 -2.21 3.01 1.50
N SER A 341 -3.03 2.20 0.84
CA SER A 341 -4.40 2.55 0.47
C SER A 341 -5.38 2.45 1.64
N ASP A 342 -5.16 1.48 2.55
CA ASP A 342 -6.01 1.20 3.70
C ASP A 342 -7.40 0.65 3.29
N ASN A 343 -8.47 1.20 3.84
CA ASN A 343 -9.86 0.83 3.58
C ASN A 343 -10.33 1.27 2.18
N THR A 344 -11.25 0.52 1.61
CA THR A 344 -11.79 0.77 0.27
C THR A 344 -13.30 0.50 0.25
N ARG A 345 -14.11 1.53 -0.01
CA ARG A 345 -15.58 1.46 -0.16
C ARG A 345 -16.26 0.72 0.99
N ASP A 346 -15.84 1.03 2.21
CA ASP A 346 -16.38 0.51 3.45
C ASP A 346 -16.67 1.65 4.45
N PRO A 347 -17.22 1.38 5.66
CA PRO A 347 -17.53 2.42 6.63
C PRO A 347 -16.36 3.28 7.11
N PHE A 348 -15.11 2.79 7.04
CA PHE A 348 -13.93 3.58 7.39
C PHE A 348 -13.53 4.53 6.26
N TYR A 349 -13.66 4.10 5.00
CA TYR A 349 -13.39 4.95 3.85
C TYR A 349 -14.32 4.60 2.66
N PRO A 350 -15.28 5.47 2.31
CA PRO A 350 -16.30 5.17 1.29
C PRO A 350 -15.81 5.25 -0.15
N TYR A 351 -14.57 5.65 -0.35
CA TYR A 351 -13.95 5.88 -1.66
C TYR A 351 -12.83 4.88 -1.91
N GLY A 352 -11.98 5.16 -2.91
CA GLY A 352 -10.84 4.32 -3.27
C GLY A 352 -11.23 3.13 -4.14
N ASP A 353 -10.23 2.58 -4.80
CA ASP A 353 -10.34 1.41 -5.68
C ASP A 353 -9.06 0.56 -5.66
N LEU A 354 -8.28 0.61 -4.57
CA LEU A 354 -6.96 -0.04 -4.45
C LEU A 354 -5.99 0.42 -5.56
N ASP A 355 -6.13 1.68 -6.01
CA ASP A 355 -5.23 2.32 -6.96
C ASP A 355 -4.10 3.06 -6.23
N MET A 356 -2.92 2.45 -6.17
CA MET A 356 -1.76 3.04 -5.54
C MET A 356 -1.27 4.33 -6.22
N MET A 357 -1.65 4.59 -7.48
CA MET A 357 -1.41 5.90 -8.12
C MET A 357 -2.29 6.98 -7.49
N GLU A 358 -3.56 6.68 -7.19
CA GLU A 358 -4.43 7.57 -6.43
C GLU A 358 -3.87 7.80 -5.03
N THR A 359 -3.53 6.73 -4.32
CA THR A 359 -2.97 6.77 -2.96
C THR A 359 -1.71 7.65 -2.90
N TRP A 360 -0.79 7.49 -3.85
CA TRP A 360 0.41 8.30 -3.92
C TRP A 360 0.11 9.77 -4.23
N ARG A 361 -0.75 10.03 -5.22
CA ARG A 361 -1.15 11.38 -5.62
C ARG A 361 -1.81 12.15 -4.48
N GLU A 362 -2.74 11.52 -3.76
CA GLU A 362 -3.40 12.14 -2.61
C GLU A 362 -2.45 12.22 -1.41
N GLY A 363 -1.60 11.23 -1.19
CA GLY A 363 -0.55 11.26 -0.18
C GLY A 363 0.39 12.45 -0.36
N VAL A 364 0.82 12.74 -1.59
CA VAL A 364 1.67 13.91 -1.87
C VAL A 364 0.96 15.21 -1.47
N ARG A 365 -0.33 15.36 -1.78
CA ARG A 365 -1.11 16.57 -1.45
C ARG A 365 -1.40 16.70 0.05
N ILE A 366 -1.74 15.60 0.70
CA ILE A 366 -2.15 15.59 2.10
C ILE A 366 -0.94 15.78 3.01
N LEU A 367 0.19 15.16 2.68
CA LEU A 367 1.40 15.07 3.50
C LEU A 367 2.54 16.01 3.03
N HIS A 368 2.35 16.74 1.90
CA HIS A 368 3.38 17.60 1.29
C HIS A 368 4.65 16.84 0.91
N LEU A 369 4.50 15.75 0.13
CA LEU A 369 5.61 14.89 -0.28
C LEU A 369 6.22 15.29 -1.63
N ASP A 370 6.18 16.55 -1.97
CA ASP A 370 6.59 17.11 -3.26
C ASP A 370 7.97 17.78 -3.23
N TYR A 371 8.56 18.02 -2.04
CA TYR A 371 9.89 18.62 -1.91
C TYR A 371 10.78 17.88 -0.89
N PRO A 372 11.81 17.11 -1.34
CA PRO A 372 12.10 16.71 -2.71
C PRO A 372 11.24 15.50 -3.13
N PHE A 373 10.63 15.60 -4.30
CA PHE A 373 9.71 14.59 -4.82
C PHE A 373 10.32 13.19 -4.94
N ALA A 374 11.53 13.09 -5.51
CA ALA A 374 12.21 11.82 -5.76
C ALA A 374 12.41 10.96 -4.49
N ASP A 375 12.49 11.59 -3.33
CA ASP A 375 12.72 10.89 -2.06
C ASP A 375 11.51 10.11 -1.56
N TRP A 376 10.31 10.40 -2.09
CA TRP A 376 9.06 9.82 -1.65
C TRP A 376 8.51 8.74 -2.59
N ALA A 377 9.00 8.64 -3.82
CA ALA A 377 8.56 7.62 -4.76
C ALA A 377 8.76 6.18 -4.25
N PRO A 378 9.85 5.84 -3.52
CA PRO A 378 10.01 4.52 -2.93
C PRO A 378 8.95 4.16 -1.89
N ALA A 379 8.23 5.13 -1.31
CA ALA A 379 7.23 4.91 -0.26
C ALA A 379 5.97 4.13 -0.74
N VAL A 380 5.77 4.00 -2.06
CA VAL A 380 4.68 3.22 -2.67
C VAL A 380 5.19 2.03 -3.50
N SER A 381 6.49 1.73 -3.45
CA SER A 381 7.10 0.68 -4.26
C SER A 381 8.20 -0.06 -3.50
N ALA A 382 9.44 0.46 -3.47
CA ALA A 382 10.61 -0.24 -2.92
C ALA A 382 10.55 -0.40 -1.38
N PHE A 383 10.12 0.62 -0.63
CA PHE A 383 10.09 0.54 0.83
C PHE A 383 9.02 -0.45 1.33
N PRO A 384 7.76 -0.42 0.83
CA PRO A 384 6.80 -1.44 1.21
C PRO A 384 7.21 -2.85 0.75
N ALA A 385 7.86 -3.01 -0.41
CA ALA A 385 8.40 -4.29 -0.84
C ALA A 385 9.44 -4.83 0.15
N GLN A 386 10.39 -3.98 0.56
CA GLN A 386 11.40 -4.32 1.57
C GLN A 386 10.76 -4.68 2.92
N ALA A 387 9.76 -3.91 3.35
CA ALA A 387 9.01 -4.17 4.57
C ALA A 387 8.25 -5.50 4.53
N MET A 388 7.83 -5.94 3.36
CA MET A 388 7.21 -7.25 3.12
C MET A 388 8.23 -8.38 2.88
N GLY A 389 9.53 -8.08 2.86
CA GLY A 389 10.58 -9.07 2.56
C GLY A 389 10.62 -9.51 1.10
N LEU A 390 10.15 -8.66 0.18
CA LEU A 390 10.04 -8.94 -1.24
C LEU A 390 11.09 -8.17 -2.05
N ASP A 391 11.58 -8.79 -3.10
CA ASP A 391 12.52 -8.18 -4.04
C ASP A 391 11.78 -7.55 -5.23
N LEU A 392 10.98 -6.53 -4.93
CA LEU A 392 10.08 -5.82 -5.84
C LEU A 392 10.26 -4.30 -5.72
N GLY A 393 9.53 -3.53 -6.52
CA GLY A 393 9.42 -2.07 -6.39
C GLY A 393 10.57 -1.27 -6.97
N VAL A 394 11.46 -1.91 -7.73
CA VAL A 394 12.55 -1.26 -8.50
C VAL A 394 12.65 -1.84 -9.91
N LEU A 395 13.06 -1.01 -10.86
CA LEU A 395 13.43 -1.45 -12.21
C LEU A 395 14.93 -1.78 -12.21
N ARG A 396 15.27 -3.03 -12.52
CA ARG A 396 16.68 -3.46 -12.53
C ARG A 396 16.97 -4.41 -13.67
N GLN A 397 18.20 -4.37 -14.15
CA GLN A 397 18.69 -5.33 -15.12
C GLN A 397 18.66 -6.75 -14.54
N GLY A 398 18.19 -7.71 -15.33
CA GLY A 398 17.97 -9.10 -14.92
C GLY A 398 16.68 -9.34 -14.17
N GLY A 399 15.96 -8.30 -13.75
CA GLY A 399 14.64 -8.42 -13.11
C GLY A 399 13.50 -8.57 -14.12
N PRO A 400 12.27 -8.87 -13.65
CA PRO A 400 11.11 -8.93 -14.53
C PRO A 400 10.85 -7.56 -15.19
N ALA A 401 10.38 -7.55 -16.42
CA ALA A 401 9.94 -6.34 -17.10
C ALA A 401 8.51 -5.98 -16.65
N ASP A 402 8.41 -5.64 -15.36
CA ASP A 402 7.18 -5.28 -14.66
C ASP A 402 7.20 -3.78 -14.36
N MET A 403 6.34 -3.02 -15.03
CA MET A 403 6.35 -1.56 -14.93
C MET A 403 5.02 -0.92 -15.31
N ILE A 404 4.87 0.33 -14.94
CA ILE A 404 3.75 1.19 -15.33
C ILE A 404 4.30 2.27 -16.26
N LEU A 405 3.79 2.32 -17.49
CA LEU A 405 4.13 3.37 -18.45
C LEU A 405 3.03 4.43 -18.42
N THR A 406 3.42 5.68 -18.25
CA THR A 406 2.50 6.83 -18.21
C THR A 406 2.71 7.72 -19.41
N ARG A 407 1.80 8.69 -19.63
CA ARG A 407 2.01 9.77 -20.59
C ARG A 407 2.69 10.98 -20.00
N ALA A 408 2.81 11.04 -18.67
CA ALA A 408 3.49 12.12 -17.96
C ALA A 408 4.99 12.13 -18.26
N ARG A 409 5.59 13.33 -18.31
CA ARG A 409 7.01 13.56 -18.60
C ARG A 409 7.76 14.18 -17.42
N ASP A 410 7.03 14.71 -16.44
CA ASP A 410 7.53 15.22 -15.18
C ASP A 410 6.56 14.87 -14.05
N PHE A 411 6.93 15.14 -12.80
CA PHE A 411 6.10 14.75 -11.67
C PHE A 411 4.83 15.59 -11.55
N THR A 412 4.80 16.82 -12.07
CA THR A 412 3.59 17.65 -12.03
C THR A 412 2.55 17.11 -13.00
N GLU A 413 2.95 16.69 -14.22
CA GLU A 413 2.08 15.97 -15.15
C GLU A 413 1.63 14.64 -14.57
N LEU A 414 2.53 13.90 -13.86
CA LEU A 414 2.22 12.63 -13.24
C LEU A 414 1.14 12.74 -12.16
N LEU A 415 1.21 13.77 -11.32
CA LEU A 415 0.28 13.96 -10.20
C LEU A 415 -0.93 14.82 -10.53
N ALA A 416 -0.95 15.51 -11.70
CA ALA A 416 -2.06 16.38 -12.08
C ALA A 416 -3.36 15.63 -12.36
N ARG A 417 -3.27 14.39 -12.88
CA ARG A 417 -4.43 13.59 -13.28
C ARG A 417 -4.32 12.13 -12.83
N PRO A 418 -5.40 11.35 -12.86
CA PRO A 418 -5.42 9.96 -12.39
C PRO A 418 -4.50 8.99 -13.14
N GLN A 419 -3.99 9.35 -14.32
CA GLN A 419 -3.22 8.46 -15.21
C GLN A 419 -4.02 7.18 -15.56
N SER A 420 -5.31 7.31 -15.79
CA SER A 420 -6.21 6.19 -16.12
C SER A 420 -5.90 5.55 -17.48
N ASP A 421 -5.12 6.24 -18.32
CA ASP A 421 -4.62 5.78 -19.62
C ASP A 421 -3.20 5.17 -19.53
N ARG A 422 -2.70 4.90 -18.32
CA ARG A 422 -1.43 4.19 -18.10
C ARG A 422 -1.48 2.78 -18.66
N ILE A 423 -0.32 2.27 -19.06
CA ILE A 423 -0.14 0.88 -19.46
C ILE A 423 0.56 0.13 -18.33
N VAL A 424 -0.12 -0.86 -17.78
CA VAL A 424 0.49 -1.81 -16.85
C VAL A 424 1.20 -2.89 -17.67
N VAL A 425 2.49 -3.03 -17.48
CA VAL A 425 3.33 -4.05 -18.15
C VAL A 425 3.70 -5.11 -17.13
N ARG A 426 3.44 -6.37 -17.46
CA ARG A 426 3.82 -7.53 -16.66
C ARG A 426 4.57 -8.52 -17.54
N HIS A 427 5.76 -8.92 -17.07
CA HIS A 427 6.65 -9.78 -17.83
C HIS A 427 6.82 -9.33 -19.29
N GLY A 428 7.06 -8.01 -19.46
CA GLY A 428 7.28 -7.39 -20.77
C GLY A 428 6.05 -7.26 -21.67
N LYS A 429 4.86 -7.60 -21.21
CA LYS A 429 3.61 -7.54 -22.00
C LYS A 429 2.63 -6.56 -21.39
N ALA A 430 1.94 -5.79 -22.22
CA ALA A 430 0.83 -4.96 -21.78
C ALA A 430 -0.29 -5.84 -21.19
N SER A 431 -0.67 -5.54 -19.95
CA SER A 431 -1.79 -6.23 -19.31
C SER A 431 -3.11 -5.80 -19.95
N SER A 432 -3.96 -6.75 -20.25
CA SER A 432 -5.34 -6.50 -20.68
C SER A 432 -6.33 -6.39 -19.51
N ALA A 433 -5.87 -6.57 -18.28
CA ALA A 433 -6.72 -6.48 -17.10
C ALA A 433 -7.36 -5.09 -16.99
N ARG A 434 -8.63 -5.07 -16.60
CA ARG A 434 -9.41 -3.87 -16.30
C ARG A 434 -9.99 -4.00 -14.91
N PRO A 435 -10.21 -2.90 -14.19
CA PRO A 435 -10.98 -2.94 -12.95
C PRO A 435 -12.34 -3.63 -13.21
N PRO A 436 -12.81 -4.46 -12.27
CA PRO A 436 -14.10 -5.12 -12.40
C PRO A 436 -15.25 -4.10 -12.39
N ASP A 437 -16.38 -4.45 -13.00
CA ASP A 437 -17.57 -3.61 -12.93
C ASP A 437 -18.17 -3.71 -11.53
N TYR A 438 -18.52 -2.57 -10.92
CA TYR A 438 -19.16 -2.52 -9.60
C TYR A 438 -20.47 -3.31 -9.54
N ALA A 439 -21.18 -3.49 -10.66
CA ALA A 439 -22.40 -4.30 -10.75
C ALA A 439 -22.14 -5.79 -10.43
N GLU A 440 -20.91 -6.28 -10.54
CA GLU A 440 -20.59 -7.67 -10.19
C GLU A 440 -20.84 -7.99 -8.68
N LEU A 441 -20.90 -6.96 -7.84
CA LEU A 441 -21.19 -7.09 -6.41
C LEU A 441 -22.70 -6.88 -6.08
N ASP A 442 -23.54 -6.54 -7.04
CA ASP A 442 -24.96 -6.20 -6.79
C ASP A 442 -25.73 -7.35 -6.14
N ALA A 443 -25.43 -8.60 -6.50
CA ALA A 443 -26.02 -9.77 -5.88
C ALA A 443 -25.79 -9.86 -4.36
N LEU A 444 -24.63 -9.40 -3.87
CA LEU A 444 -24.31 -9.35 -2.43
C LEU A 444 -25.14 -8.32 -1.67
N PHE A 445 -25.73 -7.36 -2.37
CA PHE A 445 -26.54 -6.29 -1.80
C PHE A 445 -28.04 -6.50 -1.99
N GLY A 446 -28.46 -7.64 -2.57
CA GLY A 446 -29.85 -7.91 -2.89
C GLY A 446 -30.42 -7.00 -3.99
N LEU A 447 -29.54 -6.43 -4.82
CA LEU A 447 -29.94 -5.61 -5.95
C LEU A 447 -30.14 -6.52 -7.17
N ALA A 448 -31.23 -6.26 -7.88
CA ALA A 448 -31.44 -6.94 -9.17
C ALA A 448 -30.42 -6.41 -10.20
N PRO A 449 -29.95 -7.27 -11.10
CA PRO A 449 -29.06 -6.87 -12.20
C PRO A 449 -29.73 -5.90 -13.18
#